data_065cd0ab1670f230b39f1d20bafe177b
#
_entry.id   065cd0ab1670f230b39f1d20bafe177b
#
_cell.length_a   1.000
_cell.length_b   1.000
_cell.length_c   1.000
_cell.angle_alpha   90.00
_cell.angle_beta   90.00
_cell.angle_gamma   90.00
#
_symmetry.space_group_name_H-M   'P 1'
#
loop_
_entity.id
_entity.type
_entity.pdbx_description
1 polymer ?
#
loop_
_entity_poly.entity_id
_entity_poly.type
_entity_poly.pdbx_seq_one_letter_code
_entity_poly.pdbx_strand_id
1 'polypeptide(L)'
;MSPGGPRLLGGAAGLMVRELQLCGVSPAETVIVYSDEDGRADLFENFSTAAQLLGATVLELRVPRKTKAADADAPVNWWTTTTDAVRTALTLADLVVDVSGGGLFHAGQQTILSSGTRILRAREPMRRLEALFPDPRVVAHATHSGERLAASLEMHFSSPSGTDLRVPTGKRPVTIQYGYTDTPGRWDHMGTALAALAPAEGAGDGVYVLAPGDVVFFTATVGRYLTEPLRVEFREGSITSITGGIEAAMLEDLIDAAPSDHARRLSHVGWGCDPRAEWNGVELYGRDGGGGADVRSVYGTVVVAFGANLDLGGTSDSPVHVDLATRIGSVTVDGATLLDSGRFTVPELTID
;
A
#
# COMPACT_ATOMS: atom_id res chain seq x y z
N MET A 1 -43.16 19.93 7.21
CA MET A 1 -42.09 19.40 8.09
C MET A 1 -40.88 19.21 7.20
N SER A 2 -39.87 20.05 7.32
CA SER A 2 -38.62 19.87 6.56
C SER A 2 -37.88 18.63 7.10
N PRO A 3 -37.36 17.72 6.24
CA PRO A 3 -36.53 16.63 6.72
C PRO A 3 -35.26 17.22 7.32
N GLY A 4 -35.03 16.93 8.60
CA GLY A 4 -33.80 17.32 9.29
C GLY A 4 -32.60 16.77 8.53
N GLY A 5 -31.70 17.65 8.15
CA GLY A 5 -30.41 17.25 7.59
C GLY A 5 -29.66 16.30 8.53
N PRO A 6 -28.78 15.47 8.02
CA PRO A 6 -28.08 14.46 8.81
C PRO A 6 -27.38 15.17 9.99
N ARG A 7 -27.74 14.80 11.22
CA ARG A 7 -26.95 15.16 12.40
C ARG A 7 -25.53 14.68 12.14
N LEU A 8 -24.56 15.60 12.20
CA LEU A 8 -23.16 15.26 12.18
C LEU A 8 -22.90 14.25 13.32
N LEU A 9 -22.76 12.98 12.97
CA LEU A 9 -22.34 11.94 13.89
C LEU A 9 -20.88 12.26 14.24
N GLY A 10 -20.64 12.65 15.48
CA GLY A 10 -19.29 12.78 16.01
C GLY A 10 -18.68 11.39 16.28
N GLY A 11 -17.36 11.32 16.37
CA GLY A 11 -16.63 10.11 16.71
C GLY A 11 -16.33 9.18 15.51
N ALA A 12 -15.95 7.95 15.83
CA ALA A 12 -15.46 6.96 14.88
C ALA A 12 -16.45 6.63 13.75
N ALA A 13 -17.71 6.41 14.07
CA ALA A 13 -18.74 6.12 13.07
C ALA A 13 -18.96 7.30 12.12
N GLY A 14 -18.89 8.54 12.60
CA GLY A 14 -18.99 9.73 11.76
C GLY A 14 -17.81 9.87 10.79
N LEU A 15 -16.62 9.47 11.20
CA LEU A 15 -15.44 9.40 10.31
C LEU A 15 -15.68 8.40 9.18
N MET A 16 -16.15 7.19 9.50
CA MET A 16 -16.41 6.14 8.51
C MET A 16 -17.57 6.50 7.57
N VAL A 17 -18.59 7.22 8.04
CA VAL A 17 -19.65 7.74 7.16
C VAL A 17 -19.07 8.68 6.10
N ARG A 18 -18.19 9.62 6.49
CA ARG A 18 -17.54 10.53 5.54
C ARG A 18 -16.63 9.79 4.55
N GLU A 19 -15.93 8.76 5.04
CA GLU A 19 -15.06 7.93 4.20
C GLU A 19 -15.88 7.16 3.15
N LEU A 20 -16.95 6.50 3.56
CA LEU A 20 -17.84 5.78 2.64
C LEU A 20 -18.57 6.71 1.67
N GLN A 21 -18.82 7.97 2.05
CA GLN A 21 -19.34 8.98 1.13
C GLN A 21 -18.33 9.35 0.04
N LEU A 22 -17.03 9.46 0.37
CA LEU A 22 -15.97 9.63 -0.63
C LEU A 22 -15.88 8.40 -1.55
N CYS A 23 -16.12 7.21 -1.01
CA CYS A 23 -16.21 5.98 -1.81
C CYS A 23 -17.50 5.91 -2.65
N GLY A 24 -18.42 6.87 -2.58
CA GLY A 24 -19.66 6.89 -3.36
C GLY A 24 -20.74 5.93 -2.87
N VAL A 25 -20.65 5.43 -1.63
CA VAL A 25 -21.63 4.48 -1.08
C VAL A 25 -23.03 5.09 -1.03
N SER A 26 -24.00 4.36 -1.54
CA SER A 26 -25.39 4.77 -1.68
C SER A 26 -26.38 3.65 -1.26
N PRO A 27 -27.68 3.96 -1.09
CA PRO A 27 -28.69 2.96 -0.75
C PRO A 27 -28.88 1.85 -1.81
N ALA A 28 -28.40 2.05 -3.04
CA ALA A 28 -28.49 1.06 -4.09
C ALA A 28 -27.36 0.02 -4.05
N GLU A 29 -26.36 0.22 -3.21
CA GLU A 29 -25.14 -0.59 -3.20
C GLU A 29 -25.13 -1.64 -2.09
N THR A 30 -24.40 -2.71 -2.36
CA THR A 30 -24.05 -3.76 -1.40
C THR A 30 -22.63 -3.56 -0.93
N VAL A 31 -22.45 -3.37 0.39
CA VAL A 31 -21.15 -3.24 1.03
C VAL A 31 -20.85 -4.50 1.84
N ILE A 32 -19.73 -5.15 1.58
CA ILE A 32 -19.24 -6.24 2.42
C ILE A 32 -18.13 -5.69 3.33
N VAL A 33 -18.33 -5.77 4.64
CA VAL A 33 -17.26 -5.53 5.61
C VAL A 33 -16.59 -6.86 5.89
N TYR A 34 -15.31 -6.98 5.47
CA TYR A 34 -14.53 -8.20 5.53
C TYR A 34 -13.47 -8.15 6.62
N SER A 35 -13.38 -9.19 7.42
CA SER A 35 -12.39 -9.34 8.50
C SER A 35 -11.96 -10.80 8.69
N ASP A 36 -10.85 -10.99 9.37
CA ASP A 36 -10.37 -12.24 9.92
C ASP A 36 -10.20 -12.15 11.46
N GLU A 37 -9.65 -13.18 12.09
CA GLU A 37 -9.43 -13.20 13.55
C GLU A 37 -8.44 -12.15 14.05
N ASP A 38 -7.50 -11.68 13.19
CA ASP A 38 -6.53 -10.64 13.50
C ASP A 38 -6.98 -9.24 13.03
N GLY A 39 -8.21 -9.16 12.51
CA GLY A 39 -8.78 -7.91 12.01
C GLY A 39 -9.15 -6.94 13.12
N ARG A 40 -9.31 -5.68 12.73
CA ARG A 40 -9.69 -4.57 13.62
C ARG A 40 -11.17 -4.58 13.91
N ALA A 41 -11.55 -5.12 15.08
CA ALA A 41 -12.96 -5.19 15.49
C ALA A 41 -13.63 -3.81 15.59
N ASP A 42 -12.89 -2.79 16.06
CA ASP A 42 -13.38 -1.41 16.13
C ASP A 42 -13.68 -0.82 14.74
N LEU A 43 -12.83 -1.07 13.75
CA LEU A 43 -13.08 -0.64 12.36
C LEU A 43 -14.23 -1.42 11.75
N PHE A 44 -14.29 -2.75 11.97
CA PHE A 44 -15.35 -3.60 11.46
C PHE A 44 -16.74 -3.10 11.88
N GLU A 45 -16.93 -2.83 13.15
CA GLU A 45 -18.22 -2.36 13.71
C GLU A 45 -18.55 -0.94 13.22
N ASN A 46 -17.56 -0.04 13.15
CA ASN A 46 -17.78 1.33 12.72
C ASN A 46 -18.10 1.42 11.22
N PHE A 47 -17.44 0.64 10.36
CA PHE A 47 -17.75 0.61 8.92
C PHE A 47 -19.10 -0.05 8.64
N SER A 48 -19.45 -1.14 9.34
CA SER A 48 -20.77 -1.76 9.24
C SER A 48 -21.89 -0.78 9.60
N THR A 49 -21.72 -0.08 10.74
CA THR A 49 -22.66 0.95 11.17
C THR A 49 -22.74 2.11 10.17
N ALA A 50 -21.61 2.58 9.65
CA ALA A 50 -21.57 3.68 8.70
C ALA A 50 -22.27 3.35 7.38
N ALA A 51 -22.03 2.15 6.83
CA ALA A 51 -22.71 1.69 5.61
C ALA A 51 -24.23 1.56 5.80
N GLN A 52 -24.69 1.03 6.95
CA GLN A 52 -26.13 0.98 7.29
C GLN A 52 -26.73 2.39 7.40
N LEU A 53 -26.02 3.35 7.99
CA LEU A 53 -26.48 4.74 8.11
C LEU A 53 -26.60 5.43 6.74
N LEU A 54 -25.80 5.03 5.76
CA LEU A 54 -25.91 5.48 4.37
C LEU A 54 -27.01 4.76 3.60
N GLY A 55 -27.67 3.77 4.20
CA GLY A 55 -28.77 3.01 3.61
C GLY A 55 -28.35 1.86 2.71
N ALA A 56 -27.07 1.54 2.63
CA ALA A 56 -26.57 0.43 1.83
C ALA A 56 -27.02 -0.93 2.37
N THR A 57 -27.08 -1.95 1.50
CA THR A 57 -27.17 -3.35 1.94
C THR A 57 -25.82 -3.77 2.52
N VAL A 58 -25.78 -4.18 3.78
CA VAL A 58 -24.53 -4.52 4.48
C VAL A 58 -24.46 -6.02 4.72
N LEU A 59 -23.36 -6.63 4.31
CA LEU A 59 -23.00 -8.00 4.67
C LEU A 59 -21.72 -7.98 5.51
N GLU A 60 -21.76 -8.65 6.63
CA GLU A 60 -20.60 -8.83 7.51
C GLU A 60 -19.98 -10.20 7.27
N LEU A 61 -18.72 -10.22 6.85
CA LEU A 61 -18.01 -11.46 6.55
C LEU A 61 -16.76 -11.58 7.41
N ARG A 62 -16.83 -12.44 8.43
CA ARG A 62 -15.66 -12.79 9.25
C ARG A 62 -15.22 -14.20 8.89
N VAL A 63 -13.94 -14.35 8.56
CA VAL A 63 -13.36 -15.64 8.22
C VAL A 63 -12.34 -16.07 9.28
N PRO A 64 -12.27 -17.37 9.61
CA PRO A 64 -11.22 -17.85 10.49
C PRO A 64 -9.86 -17.64 9.80
N ARG A 65 -8.84 -17.30 10.59
CA ARG A 65 -7.48 -17.33 10.11
C ARG A 65 -7.14 -18.77 9.71
N LYS A 66 -6.64 -18.97 8.49
CA LYS A 66 -6.05 -20.27 8.16
C LYS A 66 -4.83 -20.44 9.04
N THR A 67 -4.96 -21.29 10.05
CA THR A 67 -3.80 -21.75 10.81
C THR A 67 -2.87 -22.51 9.87
N LYS A 68 -1.57 -22.40 10.07
CA LYS A 68 -0.45 -23.02 9.35
C LYS A 68 -0.53 -24.56 9.14
N ALA A 69 -1.69 -25.20 9.30
CA ALA A 69 -1.82 -26.65 9.47
C ALA A 69 -1.62 -27.47 8.19
N ALA A 70 -1.47 -26.89 7.02
CA ALA A 70 -1.29 -27.66 5.79
C ALA A 70 0.17 -27.67 5.26
N ASP A 71 0.94 -26.58 5.47
CA ASP A 71 2.34 -26.48 5.04
C ASP A 71 3.11 -25.67 6.08
N ALA A 72 3.71 -26.36 7.04
CA ALA A 72 4.51 -25.75 8.11
C ALA A 72 5.72 -24.95 7.59
N ASP A 73 6.13 -25.21 6.36
CA ASP A 73 7.31 -24.62 5.71
C ASP A 73 6.98 -23.57 4.64
N ALA A 74 5.69 -23.33 4.33
CA ALA A 74 5.33 -22.28 3.39
C ALA A 74 5.41 -20.91 4.06
N PRO A 75 6.03 -19.89 3.41
CA PRO A 75 5.95 -18.51 3.88
C PRO A 75 4.49 -18.12 4.07
N VAL A 76 4.20 -17.40 5.16
CA VAL A 76 2.81 -17.01 5.48
C VAL A 76 2.33 -16.00 4.44
N ASN A 77 1.64 -16.49 3.42
CA ASN A 77 0.96 -15.67 2.45
C ASN A 77 -0.38 -15.24 3.03
N TRP A 78 -0.43 -14.05 3.56
CA TRP A 78 -1.63 -13.45 4.12
C TRP A 78 -2.80 -13.41 3.12
N TRP A 79 -2.48 -13.19 1.84
CA TRP A 79 -3.45 -13.04 0.75
C TRP A 79 -3.90 -14.34 0.08
N THR A 80 -3.30 -15.50 0.41
CA THR A 80 -3.75 -16.82 -0.10
C THR A 80 -4.78 -17.50 0.79
N THR A 81 -5.21 -16.84 1.87
CA THR A 81 -6.08 -17.46 2.88
C THR A 81 -7.57 -17.44 2.54
N THR A 82 -8.01 -16.69 1.54
CA THR A 82 -9.41 -16.67 1.11
C THR A 82 -9.76 -17.91 0.31
N THR A 83 -10.83 -18.62 0.71
CA THR A 83 -11.40 -19.72 -0.09
C THR A 83 -12.10 -19.20 -1.33
N ASP A 84 -12.31 -20.06 -2.34
CA ASP A 84 -13.07 -19.70 -3.55
C ASP A 84 -14.47 -19.19 -3.23
N ALA A 85 -15.12 -19.77 -2.22
CA ALA A 85 -16.44 -19.33 -1.76
C ALA A 85 -16.40 -17.89 -1.24
N VAL A 86 -15.38 -17.53 -0.45
CA VAL A 86 -15.21 -16.16 0.06
C VAL A 86 -14.90 -15.21 -1.10
N ARG A 87 -13.96 -15.56 -1.99
CA ARG A 87 -13.67 -14.74 -3.17
C ARG A 87 -14.91 -14.49 -4.01
N THR A 88 -15.69 -15.55 -4.27
CA THR A 88 -16.95 -15.42 -5.02
C THR A 88 -17.92 -14.48 -4.33
N ALA A 89 -18.10 -14.58 -3.01
CA ALA A 89 -18.97 -13.66 -2.27
C ALA A 89 -18.50 -12.20 -2.44
N LEU A 90 -17.19 -11.95 -2.33
CA LEU A 90 -16.63 -10.60 -2.47
C LEU A 90 -16.81 -10.01 -3.87
N THR A 91 -16.87 -10.82 -4.93
CA THR A 91 -17.12 -10.33 -6.31
C THR A 91 -18.56 -9.88 -6.54
N LEU A 92 -19.48 -10.12 -5.62
CA LEU A 92 -20.90 -9.74 -5.73
C LEU A 92 -21.21 -8.40 -5.04
N ALA A 93 -20.22 -7.80 -4.36
CA ALA A 93 -20.36 -6.51 -3.70
C ALA A 93 -20.01 -5.35 -4.64
N ASP A 94 -20.58 -4.18 -4.39
CA ASP A 94 -20.14 -2.93 -5.01
C ASP A 94 -18.88 -2.39 -4.33
N LEU A 95 -18.79 -2.59 -3.00
CA LEU A 95 -17.63 -2.23 -2.19
C LEU A 95 -17.32 -3.33 -1.16
N VAL A 96 -16.06 -3.70 -1.06
CA VAL A 96 -15.50 -4.47 0.05
C VAL A 96 -14.68 -3.52 0.92
N VAL A 97 -15.02 -3.43 2.21
CA VAL A 97 -14.19 -2.77 3.22
C VAL A 97 -13.38 -3.86 3.91
N ASP A 98 -12.08 -3.91 3.62
CA ASP A 98 -11.17 -4.90 4.17
C ASP A 98 -10.47 -4.38 5.43
N VAL A 99 -10.90 -4.88 6.58
CA VAL A 99 -10.30 -4.58 7.89
C VAL A 99 -9.58 -5.80 8.49
N SER A 100 -9.30 -6.81 7.67
CA SER A 100 -8.66 -8.05 8.09
C SER A 100 -7.19 -7.85 8.50
N GLY A 101 -6.65 -8.75 9.29
CA GLY A 101 -5.25 -8.76 9.67
C GLY A 101 -4.31 -8.96 8.49
N GLY A 102 -4.65 -9.91 7.61
CA GLY A 102 -3.85 -10.26 6.45
C GLY A 102 -3.99 -9.30 5.26
N GLY A 103 -5.19 -8.81 5.00
CA GLY A 103 -5.51 -7.99 3.83
C GLY A 103 -5.79 -8.79 2.56
N LEU A 104 -6.54 -8.14 1.68
CA LEU A 104 -6.77 -8.61 0.31
C LEU A 104 -5.74 -7.93 -0.59
N PHE A 105 -4.68 -8.64 -0.96
CA PHE A 105 -3.57 -8.13 -1.76
C PHE A 105 -3.25 -9.05 -2.94
N HIS A 106 -2.52 -8.52 -3.94
CA HIS A 106 -1.94 -9.24 -5.07
C HIS A 106 -2.96 -10.13 -5.81
N ALA A 107 -2.64 -11.40 -6.04
CA ALA A 107 -3.51 -12.33 -6.76
C ALA A 107 -4.92 -12.47 -6.11
N GLY A 108 -5.00 -12.35 -4.78
CA GLY A 108 -6.26 -12.46 -4.04
C GLY A 108 -7.27 -11.37 -4.37
N GLN A 109 -6.82 -10.17 -4.70
CA GLN A 109 -7.71 -9.04 -5.02
C GLN A 109 -8.04 -8.90 -6.51
N GLN A 110 -7.19 -9.39 -7.42
CA GLN A 110 -7.39 -9.19 -8.86
C GLN A 110 -8.74 -9.70 -9.35
N THR A 111 -9.17 -10.89 -8.92
CA THR A 111 -10.48 -11.44 -9.29
C THR A 111 -11.62 -10.54 -8.81
N ILE A 112 -11.50 -10.00 -7.60
CA ILE A 112 -12.51 -9.11 -7.01
C ILE A 112 -12.56 -7.79 -7.78
N LEU A 113 -11.44 -7.16 -8.01
CA LEU A 113 -11.36 -5.89 -8.75
C LEU A 113 -11.84 -6.05 -10.20
N SER A 114 -11.53 -7.18 -10.83
CA SER A 114 -11.97 -7.47 -12.23
C SER A 114 -13.49 -7.63 -12.38
N SER A 115 -14.22 -7.92 -11.28
CA SER A 115 -15.68 -7.92 -11.29
C SER A 115 -16.30 -6.51 -11.25
N GLY A 116 -15.48 -5.48 -11.04
CA GLY A 116 -15.92 -4.11 -10.82
C GLY A 116 -16.09 -3.75 -9.35
N THR A 117 -15.96 -4.70 -8.44
CA THR A 117 -15.99 -4.44 -6.99
C THR A 117 -14.84 -3.54 -6.59
N ARG A 118 -15.12 -2.51 -5.82
CA ARG A 118 -14.10 -1.64 -5.21
C ARG A 118 -13.61 -2.28 -3.91
N ILE A 119 -12.35 -2.07 -3.55
CA ILE A 119 -11.79 -2.53 -2.28
C ILE A 119 -11.19 -1.34 -1.54
N LEU A 120 -11.69 -1.05 -0.34
CA LEU A 120 -11.11 -0.10 0.60
C LEU A 120 -10.45 -0.88 1.74
N ARG A 121 -9.14 -0.82 1.81
CA ARG A 121 -8.37 -1.31 2.95
C ARG A 121 -8.38 -0.30 4.07
N ALA A 122 -8.62 -0.72 5.33
CA ALA A 122 -8.48 0.13 6.52
C ALA A 122 -7.93 -0.70 7.68
N ARG A 123 -6.80 -0.28 8.25
CA ARG A 123 -6.15 -1.02 9.34
C ARG A 123 -5.51 -0.12 10.41
N GLU A 124 -5.17 1.09 10.08
CA GLU A 124 -4.49 2.00 10.99
C GLU A 124 -5.36 2.33 12.21
N PRO A 125 -4.75 2.72 13.33
CA PRO A 125 -5.48 3.21 14.50
C PRO A 125 -6.38 4.40 14.13
N MET A 126 -7.58 4.47 14.74
CA MET A 126 -8.58 5.49 14.45
C MET A 126 -8.02 6.91 14.42
N ARG A 127 -7.14 7.26 15.36
CA ARG A 127 -6.49 8.57 15.41
C ARG A 127 -5.63 8.87 14.17
N ARG A 128 -5.06 7.83 13.53
CA ARG A 128 -4.29 8.00 12.29
C ARG A 128 -5.21 8.14 11.09
N LEU A 129 -6.27 7.34 11.03
CA LEU A 129 -7.30 7.48 9.99
C LEU A 129 -7.94 8.87 10.01
N GLU A 130 -8.15 9.43 11.21
CA GLU A 130 -8.64 10.82 11.35
C GLU A 130 -7.60 11.86 10.90
N ALA A 131 -6.34 11.70 11.32
CA ALA A 131 -5.26 12.63 10.97
C ALA A 131 -4.92 12.60 9.47
N LEU A 132 -5.01 11.43 8.83
CA LEU A 132 -4.74 11.20 7.41
C LEU A 132 -6.03 11.07 6.57
N PHE A 133 -7.16 11.56 7.08
CA PHE A 133 -8.39 11.60 6.29
C PHE A 133 -8.14 12.31 4.96
N PRO A 134 -8.69 11.81 3.83
CA PRO A 134 -8.39 12.35 2.51
C PRO A 134 -8.50 13.88 2.43
N ASP A 135 -7.41 14.52 1.99
CA ASP A 135 -7.29 15.96 1.79
C ASP A 135 -7.21 16.23 0.29
N PRO A 136 -8.02 17.16 -0.27
CA PRO A 136 -8.00 17.46 -1.70
C PRO A 136 -6.61 17.83 -2.26
N ARG A 137 -5.73 18.46 -1.45
CA ARG A 137 -4.36 18.80 -1.86
C ARG A 137 -3.50 17.54 -2.01
N VAL A 138 -3.65 16.59 -1.09
CA VAL A 138 -2.95 15.30 -1.16
C VAL A 138 -3.47 14.46 -2.34
N VAL A 139 -4.78 14.46 -2.56
CA VAL A 139 -5.39 13.80 -3.74
C VAL A 139 -4.84 14.39 -5.04
N ALA A 140 -4.81 15.73 -5.16
CA ALA A 140 -4.26 16.39 -6.34
C ALA A 140 -2.77 16.07 -6.53
N HIS A 141 -1.96 16.11 -5.47
CA HIS A 141 -0.55 15.77 -5.52
C HIS A 141 -0.33 14.31 -5.95
N ALA A 142 -1.05 13.35 -5.37
CA ALA A 142 -0.96 11.93 -5.74
C ALA A 142 -1.37 11.73 -7.21
N THR A 143 -2.41 12.43 -7.68
CA THR A 143 -2.86 12.40 -9.08
C THR A 143 -1.80 12.93 -10.03
N HIS A 144 -1.24 14.12 -9.78
CA HIS A 144 -0.16 14.69 -10.58
C HIS A 144 1.11 13.81 -10.55
N SER A 145 1.43 13.23 -9.40
CA SER A 145 2.51 12.22 -9.28
C SER A 145 2.26 11.04 -10.20
N GLY A 146 1.02 10.51 -10.21
CA GLY A 146 0.63 9.42 -11.10
C GLY A 146 0.73 9.77 -12.58
N GLU A 147 0.32 10.98 -12.98
CA GLU A 147 0.45 11.47 -14.36
C GLU A 147 1.92 11.52 -14.80
N ARG A 148 2.81 12.01 -13.92
CA ARG A 148 4.25 12.03 -14.17
C ARG A 148 4.84 10.64 -14.33
N LEU A 149 4.47 9.71 -13.45
CA LEU A 149 4.91 8.32 -13.53
C LEU A 149 4.38 7.62 -14.78
N ALA A 150 3.10 7.79 -15.13
CA ALA A 150 2.50 7.17 -16.31
C ALA A 150 3.15 7.63 -17.63
N ALA A 151 3.66 8.86 -17.68
CA ALA A 151 4.36 9.39 -18.83
C ALA A 151 5.85 8.99 -18.89
N SER A 152 6.43 8.48 -17.80
CA SER A 152 7.85 8.25 -17.66
C SER A 152 8.38 7.11 -18.55
N LEU A 153 9.63 7.27 -18.98
CA LEU A 153 10.39 6.25 -19.70
C LEU A 153 11.50 5.66 -18.83
N GLU A 154 12.10 6.47 -17.96
CA GLU A 154 13.14 6.05 -17.03
C GLU A 154 13.05 6.84 -15.72
N MET A 155 13.27 6.14 -14.61
CA MET A 155 13.54 6.74 -13.31
C MET A 155 14.95 6.45 -12.86
N HIS A 156 15.62 7.45 -12.27
CA HIS A 156 16.92 7.31 -11.65
C HIS A 156 16.84 7.73 -10.18
N PHE A 157 17.14 6.80 -9.30
CA PHE A 157 17.18 6.97 -7.86
C PHE A 157 18.61 7.19 -7.40
N SER A 158 18.83 8.20 -6.58
CA SER A 158 20.14 8.48 -5.98
C SER A 158 20.01 8.94 -4.53
N SER A 159 21.05 8.76 -3.74
CA SER A 159 21.09 9.25 -2.36
C SER A 159 22.55 9.48 -1.90
N PRO A 160 22.76 10.31 -0.86
CA PRO A 160 24.08 10.46 -0.23
C PRO A 160 24.61 9.14 0.37
N SER A 161 23.74 8.18 0.69
CA SER A 161 24.11 6.86 1.21
C SER A 161 24.68 5.92 0.15
N GLY A 162 24.67 6.30 -1.14
CA GLY A 162 25.23 5.53 -2.23
C GLY A 162 24.22 4.81 -3.11
N THR A 163 22.94 5.16 -3.04
CA THR A 163 21.96 4.71 -4.03
C THR A 163 22.34 5.26 -5.40
N ASP A 164 22.35 4.38 -6.41
CA ASP A 164 22.44 4.67 -7.83
C ASP A 164 21.71 3.54 -8.57
N LEU A 165 20.38 3.70 -8.73
CA LEU A 165 19.51 2.71 -9.34
C LEU A 165 18.75 3.33 -10.50
N ARG A 166 18.88 2.76 -11.71
CA ARG A 166 18.14 3.15 -12.90
C ARG A 166 17.08 2.13 -13.23
N VAL A 167 15.86 2.61 -13.43
CA VAL A 167 14.69 1.78 -13.69
C VAL A 167 13.98 2.28 -14.95
N PRO A 168 14.11 1.57 -16.07
CA PRO A 168 13.24 1.78 -17.23
C PRO A 168 11.78 1.54 -16.85
N THR A 169 10.93 2.54 -17.04
CA THR A 169 9.50 2.50 -16.67
C THR A 169 8.59 2.18 -17.84
N GLY A 170 8.95 2.63 -19.05
CA GLY A 170 8.30 2.23 -20.31
C GLY A 170 6.80 2.51 -20.38
N LYS A 171 6.30 3.59 -19.74
CA LYS A 171 4.87 3.97 -19.72
C LYS A 171 3.97 2.86 -19.16
N ARG A 172 4.34 2.31 -18.04
CA ARG A 172 3.58 1.26 -17.34
C ARG A 172 2.36 1.83 -16.63
N PRO A 173 1.34 1.00 -16.34
CA PRO A 173 0.25 1.37 -15.46
C PRO A 173 0.78 1.86 -14.12
N VAL A 174 0.12 2.89 -13.57
CA VAL A 174 0.48 3.51 -12.29
C VAL A 174 -0.61 3.23 -11.27
N THR A 175 -0.19 2.91 -10.07
CA THR A 175 -1.06 2.85 -8.89
C THR A 175 -0.95 4.16 -8.13
N ILE A 176 -2.09 4.78 -7.88
CA ILE A 176 -2.22 6.00 -7.09
C ILE A 176 -3.10 5.66 -5.90
N GLN A 177 -2.60 5.92 -4.70
CA GLN A 177 -3.37 5.84 -3.46
C GLN A 177 -3.58 7.25 -2.91
N TYR A 178 -4.80 7.53 -2.47
CA TYR A 178 -5.16 8.80 -1.83
C TYR A 178 -6.22 8.62 -0.74
N GLY A 179 -6.44 7.37 -0.30
CA GLY A 179 -7.18 7.03 0.90
C GLY A 179 -8.60 6.55 0.69
N TYR A 180 -9.20 6.66 -0.51
CA TYR A 180 -10.57 6.19 -0.80
C TYR A 180 -10.71 5.60 -2.21
N THR A 181 -11.81 4.88 -2.46
CA THR A 181 -12.08 4.21 -3.73
C THR A 181 -13.46 4.56 -4.27
N ASP A 182 -13.51 5.34 -5.35
CA ASP A 182 -14.72 5.89 -5.97
C ASP A 182 -15.01 5.35 -7.39
N THR A 183 -14.09 4.54 -7.93
CA THR A 183 -14.17 4.02 -9.29
C THR A 183 -14.28 2.50 -9.28
N PRO A 184 -15.17 1.87 -10.07
CA PRO A 184 -15.28 0.41 -10.17
C PRO A 184 -13.94 -0.27 -10.44
N GLY A 185 -13.67 -1.37 -9.72
CA GLY A 185 -12.43 -2.12 -9.85
C GLY A 185 -11.20 -1.45 -9.25
N ARG A 186 -11.37 -0.38 -8.47
CA ARG A 186 -10.28 0.32 -7.80
C ARG A 186 -10.05 -0.23 -6.39
N TRP A 187 -8.77 -0.38 -6.05
CA TRP A 187 -8.31 -0.62 -4.67
C TRP A 187 -7.63 0.64 -4.12
N ASP A 188 -7.90 0.93 -2.86
CA ASP A 188 -7.18 1.97 -2.13
C ASP A 188 -7.05 1.61 -0.65
N HIS A 189 -6.22 2.34 0.10
CA HIS A 189 -5.95 2.12 1.50
C HIS A 189 -6.20 3.42 2.29
N MET A 190 -7.22 3.43 3.14
CA MET A 190 -7.54 4.58 4.00
C MET A 190 -6.35 4.95 4.88
N GLY A 191 -5.97 6.23 4.86
CA GLY A 191 -4.82 6.75 5.59
C GLY A 191 -3.48 6.56 4.88
N THR A 192 -3.48 6.25 3.58
CA THR A 192 -2.26 6.24 2.76
C THR A 192 -2.37 7.19 1.58
N ALA A 193 -1.22 7.71 1.15
CA ALA A 193 -1.09 8.46 -0.10
C ALA A 193 0.26 8.15 -0.74
N LEU A 194 0.23 7.48 -1.89
CA LEU A 194 1.39 6.97 -2.59
C LEU A 194 1.16 6.99 -4.09
N ALA A 195 2.18 7.33 -4.86
CA ALA A 195 2.21 7.09 -6.30
C ALA A 195 3.37 6.15 -6.64
N ALA A 196 3.05 5.03 -7.31
CA ALA A 196 4.03 4.02 -7.66
C ALA A 196 3.66 3.30 -8.96
N LEU A 197 4.65 2.70 -9.61
CA LEU A 197 4.45 1.83 -10.75
C LEU A 197 5.27 0.54 -10.64
N ALA A 198 4.76 -0.55 -11.20
CA ALA A 198 5.51 -1.76 -11.43
C ALA A 198 6.28 -1.62 -12.76
N PRO A 199 7.64 -1.66 -12.75
CA PRO A 199 8.41 -1.60 -13.99
C PRO A 199 8.20 -2.88 -14.82
N ALA A 200 8.68 -2.88 -16.07
CA ALA A 200 8.69 -4.09 -16.88
C ALA A 200 9.61 -5.16 -16.26
N GLU A 201 9.31 -6.41 -16.54
CA GLU A 201 10.19 -7.52 -16.13
C GLU A 201 11.58 -7.32 -16.76
N GLY A 202 12.62 -7.56 -15.96
CA GLY A 202 14.01 -7.34 -16.39
C GLY A 202 14.45 -5.86 -16.36
N ALA A 203 13.59 -4.95 -15.90
CA ALA A 203 13.94 -3.54 -15.77
C ALA A 203 14.49 -3.22 -14.38
N GLY A 204 15.65 -2.57 -14.34
CA GLY A 204 16.28 -2.07 -13.12
C GLY A 204 17.70 -2.59 -12.92
N ASP A 205 18.66 -1.66 -12.99
CA ASP A 205 20.08 -1.95 -12.77
C ASP A 205 20.70 -0.93 -11.84
N GLY A 206 21.52 -1.41 -10.91
CA GLY A 206 22.24 -0.57 -9.97
C GLY A 206 22.07 -0.99 -8.53
N VAL A 207 22.15 -0.02 -7.64
CA VAL A 207 22.21 -0.23 -6.20
C VAL A 207 21.20 0.65 -5.51
N TYR A 208 20.45 0.07 -4.56
CA TYR A 208 19.62 0.80 -3.62
C TYR A 208 20.20 0.67 -2.22
N VAL A 209 20.53 1.79 -1.59
CA VAL A 209 21.16 1.83 -0.27
C VAL A 209 20.27 2.59 0.71
N LEU A 210 19.90 1.91 1.78
CA LEU A 210 19.20 2.50 2.91
C LEU A 210 20.22 2.81 4.01
N ALA A 211 20.07 3.99 4.62
CA ALA A 211 20.88 4.42 5.75
C ALA A 211 20.26 4.00 7.10
N PRO A 212 21.00 4.04 8.19
CA PRO A 212 20.41 3.96 9.54
C PRO A 212 19.28 4.98 9.71
N GLY A 213 18.13 4.50 10.21
CA GLY A 213 16.90 5.29 10.35
C GLY A 213 15.95 5.21 9.16
N ASP A 214 16.36 4.63 8.03
CA ASP A 214 15.45 4.21 6.96
C ASP A 214 14.66 2.97 7.36
N VAL A 215 13.61 2.63 6.62
CA VAL A 215 12.66 1.57 7.02
C VAL A 215 12.62 0.45 5.99
N VAL A 216 12.62 -0.78 6.48
CA VAL A 216 12.29 -2.00 5.72
C VAL A 216 10.95 -2.53 6.21
N PHE A 217 10.02 -2.76 5.29
CA PHE A 217 8.76 -3.45 5.57
C PHE A 217 8.87 -4.88 5.06
N PHE A 218 9.09 -5.82 5.97
CA PHE A 218 9.17 -7.28 5.67
C PHE A 218 7.83 -7.86 5.21
N THR A 219 6.75 -7.22 5.62
CA THR A 219 5.37 -7.45 5.16
C THR A 219 4.63 -6.12 5.20
N ALA A 220 3.42 -6.09 4.68
CA ALA A 220 2.58 -4.89 4.73
C ALA A 220 2.37 -4.31 6.15
N THR A 221 2.62 -5.10 7.19
CA THR A 221 2.34 -4.75 8.60
C THR A 221 3.54 -4.87 9.54
N VAL A 222 4.72 -5.22 9.04
CA VAL A 222 5.93 -5.41 9.85
C VAL A 222 7.05 -4.52 9.32
N GLY A 223 7.05 -3.27 9.76
CA GLY A 223 8.13 -2.33 9.50
C GLY A 223 9.22 -2.38 10.58
N ARG A 224 10.46 -2.06 10.18
CA ARG A 224 11.61 -1.94 11.06
C ARG A 224 12.53 -0.82 10.61
N TYR A 225 12.95 0.05 11.54
CA TYR A 225 14.03 1.00 11.29
C TYR A 225 15.36 0.30 11.29
N LEU A 226 16.19 0.63 10.31
CA LEU A 226 17.55 0.12 10.23
C LEU A 226 18.46 0.77 11.28
N THR A 227 19.34 -0.01 11.86
CA THR A 227 20.42 0.47 12.72
C THR A 227 21.77 0.46 12.00
N GLU A 228 21.88 -0.30 10.92
CA GLU A 228 23.04 -0.38 10.05
C GLU A 228 22.62 -0.16 8.60
N PRO A 229 23.53 0.28 7.72
CA PRO A 229 23.21 0.42 6.30
C PRO A 229 22.80 -0.92 5.68
N LEU A 230 21.80 -0.88 4.79
CA LEU A 230 21.38 -2.01 3.98
C LEU A 230 21.59 -1.68 2.50
N ARG A 231 22.32 -2.53 1.78
CA ARG A 231 22.64 -2.39 0.36
C ARG A 231 22.00 -3.53 -0.42
N VAL A 232 21.18 -3.19 -1.42
CA VAL A 232 20.53 -4.13 -2.32
C VAL A 232 21.00 -3.83 -3.75
N GLU A 233 21.58 -4.84 -4.40
CA GLU A 233 22.03 -4.72 -5.80
C GLU A 233 21.00 -5.39 -6.72
N PHE A 234 20.64 -4.63 -7.77
CA PHE A 234 19.74 -5.11 -8.82
C PHE A 234 20.50 -5.23 -10.14
N ARG A 235 20.23 -6.31 -10.87
CA ARG A 235 20.63 -6.52 -12.26
C ARG A 235 19.47 -7.11 -13.04
N GLU A 236 19.15 -6.48 -14.16
CA GLU A 236 18.02 -6.91 -14.98
C GLU A 236 16.74 -7.10 -14.16
N GLY A 237 16.44 -6.12 -13.27
CA GLY A 237 15.27 -6.12 -12.43
C GLY A 237 15.21 -7.19 -11.33
N SER A 238 16.33 -7.90 -11.07
CA SER A 238 16.39 -8.92 -10.02
C SER A 238 17.51 -8.62 -9.02
N ILE A 239 17.25 -8.95 -7.74
CA ILE A 239 18.26 -8.82 -6.69
C ILE A 239 19.36 -9.86 -6.91
N THR A 240 20.60 -9.39 -6.97
CA THR A 240 21.81 -10.21 -7.09
C THR A 240 22.60 -10.28 -5.79
N SER A 241 22.44 -9.30 -4.90
CA SER A 241 23.13 -9.25 -3.61
C SER A 241 22.36 -8.39 -2.61
N ILE A 242 22.29 -8.85 -1.36
CA ILE A 242 21.84 -8.05 -0.21
C ILE A 242 22.96 -8.08 0.82
N THR A 243 23.43 -6.91 1.25
CA THR A 243 24.48 -6.80 2.27
C THR A 243 24.13 -5.76 3.30
N GLY A 244 24.56 -5.95 4.54
CA GLY A 244 24.24 -5.05 5.66
C GLY A 244 24.23 -5.78 6.98
N GLY A 245 23.45 -5.27 7.94
CA GLY A 245 23.29 -5.86 9.26
C GLY A 245 22.36 -7.10 9.28
N ILE A 246 21.73 -7.32 10.42
CA ILE A 246 20.84 -8.48 10.60
C ILE A 246 19.65 -8.47 9.62
N GLU A 247 19.19 -7.30 9.20
CA GLU A 247 18.08 -7.17 8.27
C GLU A 247 18.43 -7.76 6.89
N ALA A 248 19.69 -7.69 6.46
CA ALA A 248 20.13 -8.32 5.22
C ALA A 248 19.97 -9.85 5.29
N ALA A 249 20.42 -10.48 6.38
CA ALA A 249 20.24 -11.91 6.60
C ALA A 249 18.76 -12.30 6.65
N MET A 250 17.92 -11.52 7.37
CA MET A 250 16.48 -11.77 7.43
C MET A 250 15.80 -11.66 6.05
N LEU A 251 16.25 -10.77 5.19
CA LEU A 251 15.72 -10.62 3.83
C LEU A 251 16.14 -11.79 2.94
N GLU A 252 17.40 -12.26 3.02
CA GLU A 252 17.85 -13.44 2.29
C GLU A 252 17.08 -14.68 2.75
N ASP A 253 16.91 -14.90 4.05
CA ASP A 253 16.12 -16.01 4.60
C ASP A 253 14.66 -15.98 4.08
N LEU A 254 14.06 -14.78 4.03
CA LEU A 254 12.69 -14.59 3.52
C LEU A 254 12.59 -14.92 2.02
N ILE A 255 13.56 -14.49 1.24
CA ILE A 255 13.63 -14.74 -0.20
C ILE A 255 13.89 -16.22 -0.49
N ASP A 256 14.84 -16.84 0.22
CA ASP A 256 15.23 -18.23 0.01
C ASP A 256 14.14 -19.22 0.44
N ALA A 257 13.27 -18.82 1.36
CA ALA A 257 12.08 -19.58 1.73
C ALA A 257 10.95 -19.50 0.67
N ALA A 258 11.07 -18.64 -0.32
CA ALA A 258 10.05 -18.49 -1.35
C ALA A 258 10.15 -19.58 -2.43
N PRO A 259 9.02 -20.06 -2.99
CA PRO A 259 9.01 -21.15 -3.95
C PRO A 259 9.48 -20.74 -5.37
N SER A 260 9.76 -19.46 -5.61
CA SER A 260 10.14 -18.98 -6.94
C SER A 260 11.04 -17.75 -6.89
N ASP A 261 11.80 -17.54 -7.98
CA ASP A 261 12.68 -16.38 -8.17
C ASP A 261 11.93 -15.03 -8.23
N HIS A 262 10.60 -15.06 -8.31
CA HIS A 262 9.80 -13.84 -8.25
C HIS A 262 9.99 -13.06 -6.94
N ALA A 263 10.41 -13.72 -5.87
CA ALA A 263 10.77 -13.09 -4.61
C ALA A 263 11.94 -12.08 -4.74
N ARG A 264 12.81 -12.24 -5.75
CA ARG A 264 13.96 -11.36 -5.99
C ARG A 264 13.68 -10.22 -6.99
N ARG A 265 12.50 -10.22 -7.63
CA ARG A 265 12.19 -9.26 -8.68
C ARG A 265 11.83 -7.89 -8.11
N LEU A 266 12.30 -6.83 -8.77
CA LEU A 266 11.85 -5.47 -8.52
C LEU A 266 10.32 -5.40 -8.70
N SER A 267 9.63 -5.02 -7.64
CA SER A 267 8.17 -5.02 -7.58
C SER A 267 7.61 -3.69 -8.06
N HIS A 268 7.90 -2.63 -7.34
CA HIS A 268 7.47 -1.29 -7.69
C HIS A 268 8.45 -0.23 -7.22
N VAL A 269 8.32 0.95 -7.81
CA VAL A 269 9.07 2.15 -7.46
C VAL A 269 8.14 3.34 -7.41
N GLY A 270 8.39 4.28 -6.47
CA GLY A 270 7.54 5.45 -6.33
C GLY A 270 7.88 6.29 -5.12
N TRP A 271 6.92 7.10 -4.67
CA TRP A 271 7.10 8.01 -3.55
C TRP A 271 5.82 8.31 -2.78
N GLY A 272 6.00 8.70 -1.51
CA GLY A 272 4.93 9.13 -0.62
C GLY A 272 4.45 10.56 -0.91
N CYS A 273 3.16 10.81 -0.66
CA CYS A 273 2.44 12.01 -1.11
C CYS A 273 1.80 12.84 0.01
N ASP A 274 1.82 12.42 1.29
CA ASP A 274 1.10 13.10 2.37
C ASP A 274 2.05 13.79 3.37
N PRO A 275 2.06 15.13 3.46
CA PRO A 275 2.90 15.86 4.42
C PRO A 275 2.45 15.69 5.87
N ARG A 276 1.26 15.15 6.14
CA ARG A 276 0.73 14.86 7.48
C ARG A 276 1.15 13.47 7.99
N ALA A 277 1.65 12.60 7.09
CA ALA A 277 2.18 11.30 7.47
C ALA A 277 3.46 11.43 8.29
N GLU A 278 3.68 10.53 9.25
CA GLU A 278 4.76 10.63 10.21
C GLU A 278 5.78 9.52 10.02
N TRP A 279 7.05 9.89 9.89
CA TRP A 279 8.14 8.93 9.71
C TRP A 279 8.30 7.97 10.90
N ASN A 280 7.98 8.40 12.10
CA ASN A 280 8.05 7.60 13.32
C ASN A 280 6.84 6.66 13.54
N GLY A 281 6.00 6.48 12.53
CA GLY A 281 4.77 5.67 12.60
C GLY A 281 5.00 4.23 13.04
N VAL A 282 6.10 3.59 12.61
CA VAL A 282 6.44 2.22 13.00
C VAL A 282 6.63 2.09 14.53
N GLU A 283 7.32 3.05 15.15
CA GLU A 283 7.54 3.06 16.61
C GLU A 283 6.29 3.46 17.40
N LEU A 284 5.56 4.47 16.89
CA LEU A 284 4.40 5.03 17.61
C LEU A 284 3.21 4.08 17.65
N TYR A 285 3.02 3.31 16.58
CA TYR A 285 1.79 2.51 16.42
C TYR A 285 2.02 1.03 16.63
N GLY A 286 3.28 0.59 16.70
CA GLY A 286 3.66 -0.79 17.00
C GLY A 286 3.04 -1.81 16.05
N ARG A 287 3.11 -3.07 16.43
CA ARG A 287 2.60 -4.19 15.62
C ARG A 287 1.08 -4.21 15.50
N ASP A 288 0.37 -3.71 16.50
CA ASP A 288 -1.10 -3.71 16.55
C ASP A 288 -1.74 -2.54 15.81
N GLY A 289 -0.93 -1.58 15.36
CA GLY A 289 -1.35 -0.33 14.76
C GLY A 289 -1.24 -0.24 13.24
N GLY A 290 -1.27 -1.36 12.50
CA GLY A 290 -1.15 -1.33 11.04
C GLY A 290 0.30 -1.35 10.54
N GLY A 291 1.29 -1.45 11.43
CA GLY A 291 2.71 -1.61 11.09
C GLY A 291 3.40 -0.34 10.60
N GLY A 292 2.76 0.83 10.71
CA GLY A 292 3.34 2.09 10.24
C GLY A 292 3.28 2.23 8.71
N ALA A 293 2.24 1.69 8.08
CA ALA A 293 2.05 1.79 6.63
C ALA A 293 2.08 3.23 6.11
N ASP A 294 1.68 4.20 6.95
CA ASP A 294 1.74 5.64 6.70
C ASP A 294 3.17 6.18 6.50
N VAL A 295 4.21 5.50 6.98
CA VAL A 295 5.61 5.87 6.71
C VAL A 295 5.91 5.90 5.21
N ARG A 296 5.30 4.99 4.42
CA ARG A 296 5.41 4.98 2.95
C ARG A 296 4.71 6.17 2.31
N SER A 297 3.74 6.75 3.01
CA SER A 297 2.98 7.91 2.55
C SER A 297 3.66 9.25 2.88
N VAL A 298 4.70 9.24 3.72
CA VAL A 298 5.40 10.48 4.11
C VAL A 298 5.87 11.21 2.87
N TYR A 299 5.49 12.46 2.75
CA TYR A 299 5.77 13.33 1.62
C TYR A 299 7.27 13.35 1.26
N GLY A 300 7.58 12.94 0.03
CA GLY A 300 8.94 12.86 -0.45
C GLY A 300 9.73 11.60 -0.03
N THR A 301 9.09 10.66 0.69
CA THR A 301 9.70 9.34 0.93
C THR A 301 9.81 8.58 -0.39
N VAL A 302 10.99 8.10 -0.72
CA VAL A 302 11.22 7.21 -1.86
C VAL A 302 10.98 5.77 -1.41
N VAL A 303 10.20 5.03 -2.19
CA VAL A 303 9.92 3.61 -1.96
C VAL A 303 10.36 2.80 -3.16
N VAL A 304 11.18 1.79 -2.90
CA VAL A 304 11.56 0.74 -3.85
C VAL A 304 11.17 -0.59 -3.24
N ALA A 305 10.45 -1.42 -3.96
CA ALA A 305 9.97 -2.70 -3.46
C ALA A 305 10.43 -3.87 -4.32
N PHE A 306 10.47 -5.06 -3.74
CA PHE A 306 10.73 -6.30 -4.45
C PHE A 306 9.74 -7.40 -4.05
N GLY A 307 9.59 -8.42 -4.93
CA GLY A 307 8.66 -9.51 -4.76
C GLY A 307 7.38 -9.35 -5.59
N ALA A 308 6.21 -9.62 -5.01
CA ALA A 308 4.92 -9.60 -5.70
C ALA A 308 4.54 -8.20 -6.21
N ASN A 309 3.87 -8.12 -7.38
CA ASN A 309 3.38 -6.86 -7.95
C ASN A 309 2.15 -7.03 -8.86
N LEU A 310 1.41 -8.12 -8.70
CA LEU A 310 0.23 -8.38 -9.54
C LEU A 310 -0.84 -7.28 -9.40
N ASP A 311 -1.04 -6.76 -8.20
CA ASP A 311 -1.97 -5.68 -7.87
C ASP A 311 -1.56 -4.32 -8.44
N LEU A 312 -0.30 -4.18 -8.84
CA LEU A 312 0.27 -2.99 -9.46
C LEU A 312 0.38 -3.11 -10.99
N GLY A 313 -0.21 -4.16 -11.57
CA GLY A 313 -0.18 -4.43 -13.01
C GLY A 313 1.12 -5.05 -13.52
N GLY A 314 1.95 -5.60 -12.63
CA GLY A 314 3.10 -6.44 -12.98
C GLY A 314 2.73 -7.91 -13.15
N THR A 315 3.74 -8.78 -13.29
CA THR A 315 3.56 -10.24 -13.48
C THR A 315 4.24 -11.07 -12.39
N SER A 316 4.83 -10.42 -11.39
CA SER A 316 5.52 -11.10 -10.30
C SER A 316 4.49 -11.66 -9.30
N ASP A 317 4.34 -12.99 -9.29
CA ASP A 317 3.55 -13.73 -8.30
C ASP A 317 4.51 -14.33 -7.27
N SER A 318 4.48 -13.82 -6.06
CA SER A 318 5.38 -14.21 -4.98
C SER A 318 4.67 -14.13 -3.63
N PRO A 319 5.03 -15.00 -2.68
CA PRO A 319 4.64 -14.82 -1.28
C PRO A 319 5.40 -13.69 -0.59
N VAL A 320 6.46 -13.20 -1.19
CA VAL A 320 7.29 -12.11 -0.67
C VAL A 320 6.87 -10.80 -1.32
N HIS A 321 6.69 -9.77 -0.50
CA HIS A 321 6.61 -8.38 -0.91
C HIS A 321 7.24 -7.53 0.18
N VAL A 322 8.32 -6.83 -0.17
CA VAL A 322 9.11 -6.02 0.77
C VAL A 322 9.23 -4.61 0.22
N ASP A 323 8.90 -3.63 1.06
CA ASP A 323 9.13 -2.22 0.75
C ASP A 323 10.39 -1.71 1.46
N LEU A 324 11.19 -0.98 0.72
CA LEU A 324 12.41 -0.31 1.16
C LEU A 324 12.17 1.20 1.07
N ALA A 325 12.03 1.88 2.20
CA ALA A 325 11.65 3.29 2.26
C ALA A 325 12.79 4.17 2.79
N THR A 326 13.14 5.25 2.06
CA THR A 326 14.12 6.26 2.49
C THR A 326 13.57 7.67 2.44
N ARG A 327 13.93 8.51 3.43
CA ARG A 327 13.51 9.91 3.52
C ARG A 327 14.35 10.88 2.69
N ILE A 328 15.60 10.54 2.39
CA ILE A 328 16.57 11.46 1.77
C ILE A 328 17.03 10.97 0.39
N GLY A 329 16.12 10.27 -0.31
CA GLY A 329 16.32 9.90 -1.69
C GLY A 329 16.05 11.06 -2.65
N SER A 330 16.73 11.03 -3.79
CA SER A 330 16.47 11.90 -4.94
C SER A 330 15.97 11.07 -6.10
N VAL A 331 15.02 11.61 -6.86
CA VAL A 331 14.43 10.94 -8.03
C VAL A 331 14.47 11.88 -9.24
N THR A 332 15.08 11.39 -10.30
CA THR A 332 15.07 12.04 -11.63
C THR A 332 14.21 11.19 -12.55
N VAL A 333 13.27 11.81 -13.25
CA VAL A 333 12.39 11.17 -14.24
C VAL A 333 12.69 11.79 -15.60
N ASP A 334 13.08 10.96 -16.57
CA ASP A 334 13.42 11.39 -17.94
C ASP A 334 14.41 12.58 -17.98
N GLY A 335 15.39 12.57 -17.06
CA GLY A 335 16.40 13.61 -16.95
C GLY A 335 16.00 14.86 -16.15
N ALA A 336 14.73 14.97 -15.70
CA ALA A 336 14.27 16.05 -14.84
C ALA A 336 14.22 15.58 -13.37
N THR A 337 14.89 16.29 -12.47
CA THR A 337 14.82 16.01 -11.04
C THR A 337 13.46 16.45 -10.51
N LEU A 338 12.65 15.50 -10.07
CA LEU A 338 11.33 15.75 -9.45
C LEU A 338 11.42 15.80 -7.93
N LEU A 339 12.32 15.02 -7.36
CA LEU A 339 12.55 14.93 -5.92
C LEU A 339 14.05 15.07 -5.65
N ASP A 340 14.43 15.99 -4.80
CA ASP A 340 15.80 16.18 -4.34
C ASP A 340 15.89 16.07 -2.82
N SER A 341 16.61 15.06 -2.34
CA SER A 341 16.83 14.83 -0.91
C SER A 341 15.52 14.84 -0.11
N GLY A 342 14.48 14.19 -0.61
CA GLY A 342 13.16 14.10 0.00
C GLY A 342 12.27 15.33 -0.18
N ARG A 343 12.63 16.28 -1.07
CA ARG A 343 11.85 17.48 -1.34
C ARG A 343 11.49 17.58 -2.82
N PHE A 344 10.21 17.77 -3.11
CA PHE A 344 9.77 18.01 -4.49
C PHE A 344 10.29 19.34 -5.02
N THR A 345 10.74 19.35 -6.27
CA THR A 345 11.40 20.50 -6.93
C THR A 345 10.52 21.17 -7.97
N VAL A 346 9.38 20.56 -8.29
CA VAL A 346 8.44 21.03 -9.32
C VAL A 346 7.15 21.57 -8.67
N PRO A 347 6.64 22.72 -9.11
CA PRO A 347 5.52 23.39 -8.45
C PRO A 347 4.25 22.53 -8.31
N GLU A 348 3.93 21.74 -9.32
CA GLU A 348 2.73 20.87 -9.33
C GLU A 348 2.80 19.71 -8.34
N LEU A 349 3.99 19.40 -7.82
CA LEU A 349 4.21 18.41 -6.78
C LEU A 349 4.56 19.04 -5.43
N THR A 350 4.51 20.36 -5.30
CA THR A 350 4.76 21.03 -4.02
C THR A 350 3.44 21.27 -3.30
N ILE A 351 3.37 20.85 -2.03
CA ILE A 351 2.25 21.12 -1.12
C ILE A 351 2.76 22.13 -0.07
N ASP A 352 2.13 23.32 -0.03
CA ASP A 352 2.39 24.38 0.95
C ASP A 352 1.67 24.12 2.29
#